data_3ec2d1a0c4cdc66bab141eb1dbbc6f48
#
_entry.id   3ec2d1a0c4cdc66bab141eb1dbbc6f48
#
_cell.length_a   1.000
_cell.length_b   1.000
_cell.length_c   1.000
_cell.angle_alpha   90.00
_cell.angle_beta   90.00
_cell.angle_gamma   90.00
#
_symmetry.space_group_name_H-M   'P 1'
#
loop_
_entity.id
_entity.type
_entity.pdbx_description
1 polymer ?
#
loop_
_entity_poly.entity_id
_entity_poly.type
_entity_poly.pdbx_seq_one_letter_code
_entity_poly.pdbx_strand_id
1 'polypeptide(L)'
;FMHMGLPEDIGGIPVDKLTEILLVEKLHEFTGVVLPFVTDFNTITDVIDFGTKEQQELIMNAIENVESTCIACTAISEPAAGSDNNAMTCVTRKQPDGTYLLNGQKTWVTLGGLSLYTMVVAKDEDPSYENDKYSLWLVPNDAEGFTVASLEKVGQQAIPFVDQFFDNVVVTEEQRIGEAGMGWKLLMKKLEFERCLVVASSLGLAQAALNDAGAYANDRVAFKEPIARISMIQQHLCEMENIIENVRWRLYRTVTMLDNGESTRLESALLKGYA
;
A
#
# COMPACT_ATOMS: atom_id res chain seq x y z
N PHE A 1 8.70 -1.28 13.86
CA PHE A 1 7.41 -1.14 13.15
C PHE A 1 7.17 -2.29 12.18
N MET A 2 8.14 -2.66 11.37
CA MET A 2 7.98 -3.68 10.30
C MET A 2 7.58 -5.07 10.80
N HIS A 3 7.73 -5.36 12.09
CA HIS A 3 7.30 -6.62 12.72
C HIS A 3 5.87 -6.57 13.30
N MET A 4 5.26 -5.38 13.42
CA MET A 4 3.92 -5.25 14.00
C MET A 4 2.85 -5.74 13.02
N GLY A 5 1.85 -6.44 13.55
CA GLY A 5 0.80 -7.07 12.75
C GLY A 5 1.20 -8.38 12.06
N LEU A 6 2.47 -8.80 12.18
CA LEU A 6 2.94 -10.08 11.65
C LEU A 6 2.83 -11.20 12.71
N PRO A 7 2.67 -12.47 12.29
CA PRO A 7 2.55 -13.61 13.17
C PRO A 7 3.80 -13.84 14.06
N GLU A 8 3.59 -14.29 15.29
CA GLU A 8 4.68 -14.53 16.26
C GLU A 8 5.62 -15.67 15.85
N ASP A 9 5.09 -16.70 15.19
CA ASP A 9 5.86 -17.89 14.76
C ASP A 9 6.91 -17.60 13.68
N ILE A 10 6.83 -16.44 13.04
CA ILE A 10 7.83 -15.95 12.09
C ILE A 10 8.64 -14.76 12.64
N GLY A 11 8.56 -14.46 13.93
CA GLY A 11 9.28 -13.34 14.56
C GLY A 11 8.53 -12.02 14.54
N GLY A 12 7.25 -12.02 14.23
CA GLY A 12 6.38 -10.85 14.26
C GLY A 12 5.88 -10.49 15.65
N ILE A 13 5.21 -9.35 15.76
CA ILE A 13 4.52 -8.86 16.95
C ILE A 13 3.03 -8.76 16.61
N PRO A 14 2.23 -9.79 16.92
CA PRO A 14 0.82 -9.78 16.56
C PRO A 14 0.06 -8.69 17.32
N VAL A 15 -0.68 -7.89 16.58
CA VAL A 15 -1.59 -6.86 17.09
C VAL A 15 -2.87 -6.89 16.26
N ASP A 16 -3.96 -6.36 16.80
CA ASP A 16 -5.19 -6.19 16.03
C ASP A 16 -5.06 -5.07 14.97
N LYS A 17 -5.92 -5.10 13.97
CA LYS A 17 -5.92 -4.13 12.88
C LYS A 17 -6.18 -2.69 13.37
N LEU A 18 -6.96 -2.54 14.44
CA LEU A 18 -7.18 -1.24 15.04
C LEU A 18 -5.88 -0.65 15.60
N THR A 19 -5.05 -1.45 16.26
CA THR A 19 -3.74 -1.01 16.76
C THR A 19 -2.81 -0.61 15.61
N GLU A 20 -2.79 -1.37 14.51
CA GLU A 20 -2.02 -0.99 13.31
C GLU A 20 -2.46 0.38 12.76
N ILE A 21 -3.77 0.61 12.65
CA ILE A 21 -4.33 1.87 12.16
C ILE A 21 -4.00 3.05 13.08
N LEU A 22 -4.12 2.86 14.38
CA LEU A 22 -3.76 3.89 15.37
C LEU A 22 -2.28 4.28 15.26
N LEU A 23 -1.41 3.30 15.05
CA LEU A 23 0.01 3.56 14.85
C LEU A 23 0.25 4.36 13.57
N VAL A 24 -0.35 3.94 12.44
CA VAL A 24 -0.22 4.65 11.17
C VAL A 24 -0.72 6.09 11.28
N GLU A 25 -1.89 6.31 11.88
CA GLU A 25 -2.43 7.65 12.12
C GLU A 25 -1.47 8.51 12.93
N LYS A 26 -0.99 7.99 14.08
CA LYS A 26 -0.11 8.76 14.99
C LYS A 26 1.27 9.03 14.41
N LEU A 27 1.85 8.13 13.64
CA LEU A 27 3.11 8.39 12.96
C LEU A 27 2.99 9.52 11.93
N HIS A 28 1.91 9.54 11.13
CA HIS A 28 1.69 10.60 10.14
C HIS A 28 1.32 11.93 10.80
N GLU A 29 0.57 11.92 11.91
CA GLU A 29 0.32 13.11 12.73
C GLU A 29 1.63 13.68 13.30
N PHE A 30 2.49 12.83 13.84
CA PHE A 30 3.75 13.27 14.43
C PHE A 30 4.75 13.82 13.40
N THR A 31 4.83 13.19 12.22
CA THR A 31 5.80 13.59 11.18
C THR A 31 5.30 14.68 10.26
N GLY A 32 4.00 14.85 10.10
CA GLY A 32 3.37 15.78 9.16
C GLY A 32 3.66 15.46 7.68
N VAL A 33 4.14 14.26 7.36
CA VAL A 33 4.47 13.82 6.00
C VAL A 33 3.98 12.41 5.73
N VAL A 34 3.76 12.07 4.45
CA VAL A 34 3.46 10.69 4.05
C VAL A 34 4.72 9.85 4.20
N LEU A 35 4.60 8.76 4.95
CA LEU A 35 5.69 7.83 5.19
C LEU A 35 5.61 6.64 4.22
N PRO A 36 6.73 6.23 3.61
CA PRO A 36 6.75 5.15 2.61
C PRO A 36 6.43 3.77 3.17
N PHE A 37 6.64 3.54 4.47
CA PHE A 37 6.50 2.24 5.10
C PHE A 37 5.10 1.62 4.96
N VAL A 38 4.04 2.42 4.82
CA VAL A 38 2.66 1.92 4.67
C VAL A 38 2.51 1.07 3.41
N THR A 39 3.12 1.50 2.29
CA THR A 39 3.09 0.75 1.03
C THR A 39 3.92 -0.53 1.12
N ASP A 40 5.11 -0.44 1.70
CA ASP A 40 6.01 -1.55 1.95
C ASP A 40 5.35 -2.60 2.86
N PHE A 41 4.85 -2.17 4.01
CA PHE A 41 4.15 -3.00 4.98
C PHE A 41 2.94 -3.72 4.36
N ASN A 42 2.15 -3.04 3.54
CA ASN A 42 1.00 -3.65 2.87
C ASN A 42 1.44 -4.81 1.96
N THR A 43 2.51 -4.65 1.18
CA THR A 43 3.04 -5.72 0.31
C THR A 43 3.65 -6.85 1.14
N ILE A 44 4.37 -6.53 2.21
CA ILE A 44 4.91 -7.52 3.16
C ILE A 44 3.79 -8.40 3.71
N THR A 45 2.71 -7.80 4.21
CA THR A 45 1.57 -8.55 4.75
C THR A 45 0.86 -9.40 3.69
N ASP A 46 0.87 -9.00 2.42
CA ASP A 46 0.36 -9.85 1.34
C ASP A 46 1.18 -11.12 1.17
N VAL A 47 2.51 -11.02 1.19
CA VAL A 47 3.40 -12.19 1.12
C VAL A 47 3.25 -13.07 2.35
N ILE A 48 3.12 -12.49 3.54
CA ILE A 48 2.95 -13.24 4.79
C ILE A 48 1.62 -13.99 4.82
N ASP A 49 0.53 -13.38 4.35
CA ASP A 49 -0.81 -13.98 4.40
C ASP A 49 -1.06 -15.03 3.32
N PHE A 50 -0.40 -14.92 2.17
CA PHE A 50 -0.70 -15.74 0.99
C PHE A 50 0.50 -16.53 0.47
N GLY A 51 1.70 -16.21 0.90
CA GLY A 51 2.93 -16.88 0.49
C GLY A 51 3.20 -18.18 1.22
N THR A 52 4.16 -18.94 0.69
CA THR A 52 4.70 -20.14 1.34
C THR A 52 5.57 -19.76 2.54
N LYS A 53 5.94 -20.76 3.36
CA LYS A 53 6.87 -20.51 4.49
C LYS A 53 8.22 -19.98 4.02
N GLU A 54 8.72 -20.50 2.91
CA GLU A 54 9.99 -20.05 2.33
C GLU A 54 9.92 -18.58 1.90
N GLN A 55 8.77 -18.14 1.34
CA GLN A 55 8.54 -16.74 0.97
C GLN A 55 8.40 -15.85 2.21
N GLN A 56 7.71 -16.32 3.25
CA GLN A 56 7.62 -15.63 4.53
C GLN A 56 9.00 -15.45 5.18
N GLU A 57 9.81 -16.51 5.23
CA GLU A 57 11.20 -16.48 5.73
C GLU A 57 12.08 -15.54 4.90
N LEU A 58 11.92 -15.52 3.58
CA LEU A 58 12.63 -14.60 2.69
C LEU A 58 12.37 -13.14 3.07
N ILE A 59 11.10 -12.78 3.25
CA ILE A 59 10.70 -11.42 3.64
C ILE A 59 11.16 -11.08 5.06
N MET A 60 11.02 -11.99 6.02
CA MET A 60 11.49 -11.76 7.39
C MET A 60 13.00 -11.57 7.46
N ASN A 61 13.77 -12.39 6.75
CA ASN A 61 15.22 -12.22 6.62
C ASN A 61 15.60 -10.86 6.00
N ALA A 62 14.83 -10.41 5.00
CA ALA A 62 15.05 -9.09 4.42
C ALA A 62 14.75 -7.95 5.42
N ILE A 63 13.72 -8.08 6.28
CA ILE A 63 13.41 -7.12 7.35
C ILE A 63 14.53 -7.06 8.39
N GLU A 64 15.08 -8.21 8.79
CA GLU A 64 16.10 -8.31 9.84
C GLU A 64 17.48 -7.83 9.38
N ASN A 65 17.81 -8.04 8.10
CA ASN A 65 19.12 -7.75 7.53
C ASN A 65 19.14 -6.50 6.66
N VAL A 66 18.28 -5.52 6.97
CA VAL A 66 18.00 -4.36 6.11
C VAL A 66 19.24 -3.57 5.73
N GLU A 67 19.71 -3.74 4.51
CA GLU A 67 20.55 -2.78 3.79
C GLU A 67 19.70 -1.78 2.97
N SER A 68 18.41 -2.07 2.76
CA SER A 68 17.45 -1.24 2.02
C SER A 68 16.40 -0.64 2.95
N THR A 69 15.91 0.54 2.59
CA THR A 69 14.82 1.21 3.32
C THR A 69 13.44 0.66 3.00
N CYS A 70 13.31 -0.17 1.95
CA CYS A 70 12.05 -0.75 1.48
C CYS A 70 12.26 -2.21 1.07
N ILE A 71 11.41 -3.10 1.57
CA ILE A 71 11.52 -4.55 1.32
C ILE A 71 10.75 -4.92 0.07
N ALA A 72 9.49 -4.49 -0.03
CA ALA A 72 8.62 -4.90 -1.12
C ALA A 72 7.69 -3.79 -1.61
N CYS A 73 7.29 -3.86 -2.87
CA CYS A 73 6.26 -3.01 -3.45
C CYS A 73 5.30 -3.82 -4.32
N THR A 74 4.12 -3.28 -4.59
CA THR A 74 3.12 -3.93 -5.45
C THR A 74 2.98 -3.19 -6.77
N ALA A 75 3.04 -3.93 -7.88
CA ALA A 75 2.92 -3.42 -9.25
C ALA A 75 1.64 -3.96 -9.92
N ILE A 76 0.64 -3.08 -10.10
CA ILE A 76 -0.68 -3.42 -10.67
C ILE A 76 -0.90 -2.66 -11.97
N SER A 77 -0.94 -1.34 -11.89
CA SER A 77 -1.33 -0.45 -13.00
C SER A 77 -0.38 -0.51 -14.19
N GLU A 78 -0.94 -0.35 -15.38
CA GLU A 78 -0.18 -0.26 -16.64
C GLU A 78 -0.58 1.02 -17.39
N PRO A 79 0.20 1.48 -18.37
CA PRO A 79 -0.14 2.69 -19.13
C PRO A 79 -1.56 2.67 -19.73
N ALA A 80 -2.05 1.51 -20.15
CA ALA A 80 -3.39 1.31 -20.71
C ALA A 80 -4.41 0.71 -19.74
N ALA A 81 -3.99 0.30 -18.53
CA ALA A 81 -4.83 -0.40 -17.55
C ALA A 81 -4.71 0.24 -16.16
N GLY A 82 -5.53 1.25 -15.92
CA GLY A 82 -5.70 1.89 -14.61
C GLY A 82 -7.00 1.41 -13.96
N SER A 83 -8.10 2.13 -14.20
CA SER A 83 -9.43 1.75 -13.68
C SER A 83 -9.97 0.47 -14.33
N ASP A 84 -9.65 0.22 -15.60
CA ASP A 84 -9.95 -1.03 -16.28
C ASP A 84 -8.77 -2.00 -16.18
N ASN A 85 -8.75 -2.79 -15.12
CA ASN A 85 -7.70 -3.77 -14.90
C ASN A 85 -7.78 -4.98 -15.86
N ASN A 86 -8.92 -5.19 -16.55
CA ASN A 86 -9.02 -6.25 -17.55
C ASN A 86 -8.20 -5.93 -18.83
N ALA A 87 -7.82 -4.66 -19.01
CA ALA A 87 -6.95 -4.23 -20.09
C ALA A 87 -5.45 -4.49 -19.83
N MET A 88 -5.08 -5.18 -18.73
CA MET A 88 -3.68 -5.53 -18.45
C MET A 88 -3.07 -6.37 -19.56
N THR A 89 -1.85 -6.02 -19.92
CA THR A 89 -1.03 -6.66 -20.97
C THR A 89 0.23 -7.33 -20.43
N CYS A 90 0.62 -7.05 -19.19
CA CYS A 90 1.73 -7.73 -18.54
C CYS A 90 1.37 -9.20 -18.33
N VAL A 91 2.21 -10.09 -18.85
CA VAL A 91 1.88 -11.53 -18.98
C VAL A 91 3.01 -12.41 -18.49
N THR A 92 2.65 -13.60 -18.03
CA THR A 92 3.58 -14.71 -17.81
C THR A 92 3.29 -15.84 -18.77
N ARG A 93 4.36 -16.41 -19.36
CA ARG A 93 4.30 -17.56 -20.29
C ARG A 93 5.11 -18.70 -19.74
N LYS A 94 4.45 -19.83 -19.51
CA LYS A 94 5.12 -21.06 -19.08
C LYS A 94 6.07 -21.57 -20.15
N GLN A 95 7.28 -21.96 -19.74
CA GLN A 95 8.32 -22.53 -20.60
C GLN A 95 8.35 -24.06 -20.48
N PRO A 96 8.95 -24.77 -21.47
CA PRO A 96 9.05 -26.23 -21.44
C PRO A 96 9.84 -26.79 -20.25
N ASP A 97 10.75 -26.01 -19.67
CA ASP A 97 11.56 -26.36 -18.51
C ASP A 97 10.84 -26.15 -17.16
N GLY A 98 9.61 -25.62 -17.20
CA GLY A 98 8.79 -25.36 -16.02
C GLY A 98 8.93 -23.96 -15.45
N THR A 99 9.83 -23.13 -15.96
CA THR A 99 9.92 -21.70 -15.61
C THR A 99 8.85 -20.88 -16.32
N TYR A 100 8.79 -19.60 -16.04
CA TYR A 100 7.88 -18.64 -16.70
C TYR A 100 8.66 -17.41 -17.14
N LEU A 101 8.30 -16.85 -18.28
CA LEU A 101 8.81 -15.57 -18.76
C LEU A 101 7.78 -14.48 -18.48
N LEU A 102 8.14 -13.54 -17.64
CA LEU A 102 7.35 -12.35 -17.33
C LEU A 102 7.74 -11.23 -18.31
N ASN A 103 6.72 -10.67 -18.98
CA ASN A 103 6.89 -9.58 -19.96
C ASN A 103 5.82 -8.52 -19.78
N GLY A 104 6.21 -7.25 -19.86
CA GLY A 104 5.29 -6.13 -19.84
C GLY A 104 5.84 -4.89 -19.15
N GLN A 105 4.96 -3.94 -18.90
CA GLN A 105 5.27 -2.69 -18.22
C GLN A 105 4.25 -2.44 -17.11
N LYS A 106 4.73 -1.98 -15.95
CA LYS A 106 3.91 -1.44 -14.87
C LYS A 106 4.22 0.04 -14.68
N THR A 107 3.23 0.84 -14.30
CA THR A 107 3.39 2.29 -14.12
C THR A 107 2.88 2.74 -12.76
N TRP A 108 3.37 3.88 -12.27
CA TRP A 108 3.03 4.46 -10.98
C TRP A 108 3.34 3.53 -9.79
N VAL A 109 4.39 2.72 -9.91
CA VAL A 109 4.78 1.80 -8.85
C VAL A 109 5.48 2.56 -7.73
N THR A 110 4.79 2.70 -6.61
CA THR A 110 5.33 3.34 -5.40
C THR A 110 6.46 2.50 -4.84
N LEU A 111 7.61 3.13 -4.55
CA LEU A 111 8.84 2.49 -4.04
C LEU A 111 9.52 1.52 -5.00
N GLY A 112 9.01 1.34 -6.22
CA GLY A 112 9.49 0.30 -7.16
C GLY A 112 10.97 0.41 -7.57
N GLY A 113 11.61 1.55 -7.34
CA GLY A 113 13.05 1.74 -7.57
C GLY A 113 13.91 1.58 -6.29
N LEU A 114 13.30 1.38 -5.12
CA LEU A 114 13.99 1.24 -3.83
C LEU A 114 13.77 -0.11 -3.16
N SER A 115 12.70 -0.81 -3.51
CA SER A 115 12.35 -2.11 -2.92
C SER A 115 13.30 -3.21 -3.38
N LEU A 116 13.50 -4.22 -2.54
CA LEU A 116 14.25 -5.42 -2.91
C LEU A 116 13.41 -6.34 -3.81
N TYR A 117 12.09 -6.36 -3.58
CA TYR A 117 11.16 -7.20 -4.31
C TYR A 117 9.97 -6.39 -4.84
N THR A 118 9.46 -6.80 -5.99
CA THR A 118 8.19 -6.32 -6.53
C THR A 118 7.19 -7.47 -6.61
N MET A 119 6.04 -7.33 -5.96
CA MET A 119 4.90 -8.21 -6.19
C MET A 119 4.15 -7.74 -7.44
N VAL A 120 4.29 -8.49 -8.52
CA VAL A 120 3.74 -8.15 -9.84
C VAL A 120 2.43 -8.89 -10.07
N VAL A 121 1.39 -8.16 -10.43
CA VAL A 121 0.15 -8.75 -10.97
C VAL A 121 0.34 -8.97 -12.45
N ALA A 122 0.34 -10.22 -12.91
CA ALA A 122 0.48 -10.55 -14.33
C ALA A 122 -0.62 -11.51 -14.78
N LYS A 123 -1.02 -11.39 -16.04
CA LYS A 123 -1.95 -12.30 -16.70
C LYS A 123 -1.22 -13.60 -17.03
N ASP A 124 -1.82 -14.74 -16.70
CA ASP A 124 -1.29 -16.05 -17.07
C ASP A 124 -1.71 -16.40 -18.51
N GLU A 125 -0.77 -16.43 -19.43
CA GLU A 125 -1.00 -16.97 -20.78
C GLU A 125 -0.94 -18.51 -20.76
N ASP A 126 -2.01 -19.14 -20.32
CA ASP A 126 -2.16 -20.60 -20.32
C ASP A 126 -3.41 -20.98 -21.15
N PRO A 127 -3.24 -21.73 -22.25
CA PRO A 127 -4.37 -22.14 -23.10
C PRO A 127 -5.42 -23.00 -22.39
N SER A 128 -5.10 -23.55 -21.21
CA SER A 128 -6.04 -24.32 -20.40
C SER A 128 -7.10 -23.46 -19.67
N TYR A 129 -6.88 -22.14 -19.60
CA TYR A 129 -7.82 -21.23 -18.96
C TYR A 129 -8.89 -20.74 -19.93
N GLU A 130 -10.17 -20.90 -19.54
CA GLU A 130 -11.30 -20.41 -20.34
C GLU A 130 -11.43 -18.88 -20.31
N ASN A 131 -10.93 -18.23 -19.25
CA ASN A 131 -10.96 -16.79 -19.05
C ASN A 131 -9.59 -16.30 -18.60
N ASP A 132 -9.37 -15.00 -18.71
CA ASP A 132 -8.17 -14.36 -18.21
C ASP A 132 -7.97 -14.66 -16.72
N LYS A 133 -6.83 -15.22 -16.40
CA LYS A 133 -6.37 -15.50 -15.05
C LYS A 133 -5.20 -14.60 -14.71
N TYR A 134 -5.09 -14.24 -13.46
CA TYR A 134 -4.00 -13.40 -12.96
C TYR A 134 -3.32 -14.09 -11.80
N SER A 135 -2.00 -14.08 -11.79
CA SER A 135 -1.17 -14.54 -10.69
C SER A 135 -0.38 -13.37 -10.09
N LEU A 136 0.03 -13.55 -8.85
CA LEU A 136 0.95 -12.65 -8.15
C LEU A 136 2.34 -13.28 -8.16
N TRP A 137 3.34 -12.48 -8.53
CA TRP A 137 4.72 -12.93 -8.64
C TRP A 137 5.63 -12.05 -7.80
N LEU A 138 6.38 -12.63 -6.88
CA LEU A 138 7.39 -11.94 -6.08
C LEU A 138 8.72 -11.93 -6.85
N VAL A 139 8.99 -10.83 -7.53
CA VAL A 139 10.14 -10.66 -8.42
C VAL A 139 11.23 -9.90 -7.70
N PRO A 140 12.48 -10.42 -7.61
CA PRO A 140 13.63 -9.65 -7.15
C PRO A 140 13.90 -8.46 -8.09
N ASN A 141 14.16 -7.29 -7.55
CA ASN A 141 14.38 -6.08 -8.37
C ASN A 141 15.76 -6.06 -9.05
N ASP A 142 16.64 -6.98 -8.72
CA ASP A 142 17.93 -7.23 -9.40
C ASP A 142 17.84 -8.33 -10.48
N ALA A 143 16.65 -8.86 -10.78
CA ALA A 143 16.44 -9.89 -11.78
C ALA A 143 16.89 -9.41 -13.17
N GLU A 144 17.53 -10.29 -13.95
CA GLU A 144 17.88 -10.00 -15.34
C GLU A 144 16.62 -9.69 -16.16
N GLY A 145 16.66 -8.62 -16.96
CA GLY A 145 15.51 -8.15 -17.75
C GLY A 145 14.56 -7.20 -16.98
N PHE A 146 14.77 -6.96 -15.68
CA PHE A 146 14.04 -5.96 -14.93
C PHE A 146 14.72 -4.59 -14.99
N THR A 147 13.98 -3.54 -15.32
CA THR A 147 14.48 -2.15 -15.31
C THR A 147 13.42 -1.17 -14.82
N VAL A 148 13.86 0.00 -14.35
CA VAL A 148 12.98 1.04 -13.83
C VAL A 148 13.26 2.40 -14.46
N ALA A 149 12.23 3.25 -14.56
CA ALA A 149 12.36 4.66 -14.92
C ALA A 149 11.58 5.52 -13.92
N SER A 150 12.22 6.57 -13.39
CA SER A 150 11.59 7.48 -12.44
C SER A 150 10.50 8.32 -13.09
N LEU A 151 9.40 8.55 -12.36
CA LEU A 151 8.31 9.42 -12.76
C LEU A 151 8.32 10.71 -11.96
N GLU A 152 8.13 11.84 -12.68
CA GLU A 152 7.89 13.14 -12.03
C GLU A 152 6.43 13.22 -11.56
N LYS A 153 6.22 13.88 -10.42
CA LYS A 153 4.90 14.02 -9.79
C LYS A 153 4.76 15.33 -9.03
N VAL A 154 3.53 15.77 -8.86
CA VAL A 154 3.22 17.05 -8.19
C VAL A 154 3.37 16.94 -6.68
N GLY A 155 2.90 15.84 -6.07
CA GLY A 155 2.91 15.62 -4.62
C GLY A 155 3.83 14.49 -4.19
N GLN A 156 3.99 14.30 -2.88
CA GLN A 156 4.77 13.21 -2.26
C GLN A 156 6.19 13.08 -2.83
N GLN A 157 6.90 14.19 -3.00
CA GLN A 157 8.20 14.23 -3.68
C GLN A 157 9.26 13.31 -3.04
N ALA A 158 9.16 13.06 -1.73
CA ALA A 158 10.08 12.20 -1.01
C ALA A 158 9.88 10.69 -1.27
N ILE A 159 8.74 10.29 -1.84
CA ILE A 159 8.42 8.88 -2.13
C ILE A 159 8.56 8.67 -3.63
N PRO A 160 9.51 7.84 -4.13
CA PRO A 160 9.67 7.63 -5.56
C PRO A 160 8.51 6.81 -6.13
N PHE A 161 8.06 7.22 -7.31
CA PHE A 161 7.22 6.44 -8.21
C PHE A 161 7.98 6.16 -9.49
N VAL A 162 7.81 4.97 -10.02
CA VAL A 162 8.54 4.52 -11.21
C VAL A 162 7.63 3.79 -12.19
N ASP A 163 8.06 3.77 -13.45
CA ASP A 163 7.70 2.74 -14.39
C ASP A 163 8.64 1.55 -14.18
N GLN A 164 8.10 0.34 -14.26
CA GLN A 164 8.86 -0.91 -14.23
C GLN A 164 8.67 -1.65 -15.55
N PHE A 165 9.76 -2.14 -16.11
CA PHE A 165 9.77 -2.88 -17.37
C PHE A 165 10.31 -4.30 -17.12
N PHE A 166 9.62 -5.26 -17.69
CA PHE A 166 9.94 -6.67 -17.60
C PHE A 166 10.17 -7.19 -19.04
N ASP A 167 11.40 -7.53 -19.36
CA ASP A 167 11.80 -8.08 -20.66
C ASP A 167 12.36 -9.48 -20.46
N ASN A 168 11.52 -10.50 -20.68
CA ASN A 168 11.84 -11.89 -20.48
C ASN A 168 12.41 -12.22 -19.10
N VAL A 169 11.90 -11.55 -18.06
CA VAL A 169 12.30 -11.86 -16.68
C VAL A 169 11.87 -13.28 -16.34
N VAL A 170 12.85 -14.11 -16.00
CA VAL A 170 12.59 -15.51 -15.62
C VAL A 170 12.06 -15.56 -14.19
N VAL A 171 10.90 -16.16 -14.01
CA VAL A 171 10.32 -16.45 -12.69
C VAL A 171 9.98 -17.93 -12.58
N THR A 172 10.01 -18.45 -11.36
CA THR A 172 9.74 -19.85 -11.05
C THR A 172 8.48 -20.01 -10.20
N GLU A 173 7.96 -21.22 -10.07
CA GLU A 173 6.76 -21.47 -9.28
C GLU A 173 6.94 -21.06 -7.81
N GLU A 174 8.17 -21.14 -7.27
CA GLU A 174 8.50 -20.71 -5.90
C GLU A 174 8.36 -19.19 -5.70
N GLN A 175 8.31 -18.41 -6.77
CA GLN A 175 8.08 -16.96 -6.72
C GLN A 175 6.60 -16.58 -6.89
N ARG A 176 5.72 -17.53 -7.15
CA ARG A 176 4.28 -17.30 -7.21
C ARG A 176 3.70 -17.17 -5.81
N ILE A 177 2.96 -16.10 -5.56
CA ILE A 177 2.22 -15.91 -4.32
C ILE A 177 0.82 -16.53 -4.46
N GLY A 178 0.53 -17.51 -3.62
CA GLY A 178 -0.73 -18.27 -3.67
C GLY A 178 -0.82 -19.20 -4.88
N GLU A 179 -2.03 -19.64 -5.19
CA GLU A 179 -2.30 -20.57 -6.29
C GLU A 179 -2.38 -19.85 -7.65
N ALA A 180 -2.04 -20.59 -8.71
CA ALA A 180 -2.12 -20.10 -10.08
C ALA A 180 -3.54 -19.57 -10.42
N GLY A 181 -3.60 -18.40 -11.04
CA GLY A 181 -4.85 -17.75 -11.43
C GLY A 181 -5.68 -17.15 -10.30
N MET A 182 -5.19 -17.19 -9.06
CA MET A 182 -5.90 -16.62 -7.90
C MET A 182 -5.46 -15.20 -7.55
N GLY A 183 -4.47 -14.64 -8.23
CA GLY A 183 -3.85 -13.36 -7.88
C GLY A 183 -4.85 -12.21 -7.76
N TRP A 184 -5.81 -12.12 -8.68
CA TRP A 184 -6.84 -11.07 -8.61
C TRP A 184 -7.74 -11.19 -7.38
N LYS A 185 -8.13 -12.42 -7.02
CA LYS A 185 -8.97 -12.67 -5.84
C LYS A 185 -8.23 -12.33 -4.54
N LEU A 186 -6.96 -12.70 -4.44
CA LEU A 186 -6.10 -12.38 -3.30
C LEU A 186 -5.95 -10.87 -3.14
N LEU A 187 -5.62 -10.18 -4.23
CA LEU A 187 -5.49 -8.73 -4.25
C LEU A 187 -6.79 -8.04 -3.77
N MET A 188 -7.96 -8.45 -4.30
CA MET A 188 -9.23 -7.85 -3.90
C MET A 188 -9.54 -8.01 -2.41
N LYS A 189 -9.15 -9.13 -1.81
CA LYS A 189 -9.32 -9.37 -0.37
C LYS A 189 -8.51 -8.38 0.46
N LYS A 190 -7.30 -8.06 0.03
CA LYS A 190 -6.40 -7.13 0.74
C LYS A 190 -6.78 -5.67 0.59
N LEU A 191 -7.39 -5.28 -0.52
CA LEU A 191 -7.80 -3.89 -0.76
C LEU A 191 -8.77 -3.34 0.31
N GLU A 192 -9.48 -4.19 1.05
CA GLU A 192 -10.37 -3.75 2.13
C GLU A 192 -9.56 -3.08 3.25
N PHE A 193 -8.47 -3.69 3.69
CA PHE A 193 -7.60 -3.14 4.72
C PHE A 193 -6.65 -2.05 4.19
N GLU A 194 -6.11 -2.21 2.98
CA GLU A 194 -5.28 -1.19 2.34
C GLU A 194 -5.98 0.18 2.30
N ARG A 195 -7.28 0.21 1.96
CA ARG A 195 -8.05 1.46 1.98
C ARG A 195 -8.07 2.11 3.37
N CYS A 196 -8.15 1.31 4.42
CA CYS A 196 -8.09 1.80 5.79
C CYS A 196 -6.72 2.37 6.15
N LEU A 197 -5.62 1.72 5.72
CA LEU A 197 -4.25 2.21 5.91
C LEU A 197 -4.02 3.57 5.23
N VAL A 198 -4.49 3.72 3.98
CA VAL A 198 -4.39 5.00 3.25
C VAL A 198 -5.18 6.10 3.94
N VAL A 199 -6.39 5.78 4.44
CA VAL A 199 -7.20 6.75 5.19
C VAL A 199 -6.54 7.13 6.51
N ALA A 200 -5.95 6.18 7.25
CA ALA A 200 -5.22 6.46 8.48
C ALA A 200 -4.05 7.42 8.25
N SER A 201 -3.30 7.23 7.16
CA SER A 201 -2.22 8.14 6.78
C SER A 201 -2.75 9.55 6.49
N SER A 202 -3.83 9.67 5.73
CA SER A 202 -4.45 10.96 5.41
C SER A 202 -5.02 11.64 6.65
N LEU A 203 -5.62 10.87 7.56
CA LEU A 203 -6.18 11.35 8.82
C LEU A 203 -5.09 11.91 9.75
N GLY A 204 -3.95 11.20 9.87
CA GLY A 204 -2.81 11.70 10.63
C GLY A 204 -2.26 13.02 10.08
N LEU A 205 -2.15 13.16 8.75
CA LEU A 205 -1.73 14.40 8.11
C LEU A 205 -2.75 15.54 8.33
N ALA A 206 -4.03 15.24 8.24
CA ALA A 206 -5.10 16.23 8.50
C ALA A 206 -5.05 16.71 9.94
N GLN A 207 -4.80 15.81 10.90
CA GLN A 207 -4.64 16.17 12.31
C GLN A 207 -3.40 17.04 12.54
N ALA A 208 -2.27 16.71 11.92
CA ALA A 208 -1.06 17.55 11.99
C ALA A 208 -1.33 18.95 11.46
N ALA A 209 -2.00 19.06 10.30
CA ALA A 209 -2.36 20.36 9.72
C ALA A 209 -3.29 21.18 10.63
N LEU A 210 -4.27 20.55 11.28
CA LEU A 210 -5.15 21.20 12.25
C LEU A 210 -4.39 21.69 13.48
N ASN A 211 -3.48 20.86 14.02
CA ASN A 211 -2.65 21.23 15.16
C ASN A 211 -1.78 22.47 14.83
N ASP A 212 -1.13 22.47 13.68
CA ASP A 212 -0.31 23.60 13.21
C ASP A 212 -1.16 24.87 12.97
N ALA A 213 -2.32 24.73 12.32
CA ALA A 213 -3.23 25.84 12.09
C ALA A 213 -3.75 26.44 13.41
N GLY A 214 -4.07 25.60 14.39
CA GLY A 214 -4.51 26.02 15.72
C GLY A 214 -3.41 26.75 16.49
N ALA A 215 -2.19 26.21 16.49
CA ALA A 215 -1.03 26.85 17.09
C ALA A 215 -0.75 28.22 16.46
N TYR A 216 -0.67 28.28 15.13
CA TYR A 216 -0.45 29.54 14.41
C TYR A 216 -1.56 30.56 14.67
N ALA A 217 -2.81 30.14 14.71
CA ALA A 217 -3.94 31.05 14.97
C ALA A 217 -3.89 31.68 16.37
N ASN A 218 -3.33 30.98 17.35
CA ASN A 218 -3.11 31.50 18.68
C ASN A 218 -1.91 32.45 18.78
N ASP A 219 -0.87 32.22 18.00
CA ASP A 219 0.37 33.02 18.02
C ASP A 219 0.26 34.29 17.16
N ARG A 220 -0.38 34.18 15.99
CA ARG A 220 -0.49 35.30 15.03
C ARG A 220 -1.45 36.39 15.55
N VAL A 221 -0.93 37.56 15.75
CA VAL A 221 -1.72 38.74 16.15
C VAL A 221 -2.10 39.57 14.93
N ALA A 222 -3.42 39.89 14.81
CA ALA A 222 -3.97 40.88 13.91
C ALA A 222 -5.09 41.65 14.66
N PHE A 223 -5.30 42.89 14.33
CA PHE A 223 -6.28 43.76 15.03
C PHE A 223 -6.07 43.81 16.55
N LYS A 224 -4.83 43.68 17.02
CA LYS A 224 -4.38 43.68 18.43
C LYS A 224 -4.73 42.42 19.24
N GLU A 225 -5.26 41.39 18.61
CA GLU A 225 -5.60 40.11 19.24
C GLU A 225 -5.13 38.92 18.40
N PRO A 226 -4.98 37.73 19.00
CA PRO A 226 -4.75 36.49 18.24
C PRO A 226 -5.85 36.28 17.19
N ILE A 227 -5.47 35.83 15.98
CA ILE A 227 -6.45 35.59 14.91
C ILE A 227 -7.44 34.45 15.27
N ALA A 228 -7.09 33.59 16.22
CA ALA A 228 -8.02 32.61 16.81
C ALA A 228 -9.31 33.20 17.35
N ARG A 229 -9.36 34.52 17.64
CA ARG A 229 -10.56 35.21 18.08
C ARG A 229 -11.47 35.70 16.96
N ILE A 230 -11.02 35.57 15.70
CA ILE A 230 -11.80 35.94 14.52
C ILE A 230 -12.79 34.82 14.21
N SER A 231 -14.08 35.10 14.15
CA SER A 231 -15.15 34.10 13.96
C SER A 231 -14.96 33.23 12.70
N MET A 232 -14.45 33.81 11.61
CA MET A 232 -14.18 33.08 10.37
C MET A 232 -13.06 32.04 10.57
N ILE A 233 -12.01 32.36 11.32
CA ILE A 233 -10.93 31.42 11.64
C ILE A 233 -11.45 30.30 12.54
N GLN A 234 -12.25 30.63 13.55
CA GLN A 234 -12.89 29.63 14.42
C GLN A 234 -13.77 28.68 13.63
N GLN A 235 -14.56 29.22 12.69
CA GLN A 235 -15.39 28.38 11.81
C GLN A 235 -14.55 27.39 11.02
N HIS A 236 -13.46 27.82 10.38
CA HIS A 236 -12.59 26.91 9.63
C HIS A 236 -11.97 25.83 10.52
N LEU A 237 -11.46 26.18 11.70
CA LEU A 237 -10.91 25.19 12.63
C LEU A 237 -11.98 24.18 13.08
N CYS A 238 -13.21 24.63 13.36
CA CYS A 238 -14.31 23.73 13.69
C CYS A 238 -14.71 22.82 12.52
N GLU A 239 -14.71 23.34 11.29
CA GLU A 239 -14.99 22.53 10.09
C GLU A 239 -13.92 21.45 9.88
N MET A 240 -12.62 21.79 10.02
CA MET A 240 -11.51 20.84 9.95
C MET A 240 -11.67 19.75 11.00
N GLU A 241 -11.89 20.10 12.27
CA GLU A 241 -12.08 19.15 13.37
C GLU A 241 -13.26 18.21 13.11
N ASN A 242 -14.40 18.74 12.66
CA ASN A 242 -15.58 17.95 12.36
C ASN A 242 -15.33 16.92 11.25
N ILE A 243 -14.58 17.28 10.20
CA ILE A 243 -14.23 16.37 9.12
C ILE A 243 -13.32 15.26 9.66
N ILE A 244 -12.27 15.62 10.40
CA ILE A 244 -11.30 14.69 11.00
C ILE A 244 -12.02 13.68 11.90
N GLU A 245 -12.87 14.13 12.82
CA GLU A 245 -13.62 13.25 13.71
C GLU A 245 -14.58 12.31 12.96
N ASN A 246 -15.29 12.80 11.94
CA ASN A 246 -16.17 11.97 11.13
C ASN A 246 -15.41 10.87 10.38
N VAL A 247 -14.23 11.18 9.82
CA VAL A 247 -13.36 10.20 9.16
C VAL A 247 -12.83 9.19 10.17
N ARG A 248 -12.34 9.67 11.34
CA ARG A 248 -11.79 8.85 12.42
C ARG A 248 -12.77 7.79 12.92
N TRP A 249 -13.98 8.18 13.26
CA TRP A 249 -15.00 7.25 13.75
C TRP A 249 -15.41 6.22 12.69
N ARG A 250 -15.52 6.63 11.43
CA ARG A 250 -15.79 5.69 10.35
C ARG A 250 -14.64 4.71 10.15
N LEU A 251 -13.39 5.17 10.20
CA LEU A 251 -12.20 4.35 10.08
C LEU A 251 -12.15 3.31 11.19
N TYR A 252 -12.24 3.73 12.46
CA TYR A 252 -12.18 2.82 13.60
C TYR A 252 -13.30 1.78 13.58
N ARG A 253 -14.53 2.20 13.26
CA ARG A 253 -15.65 1.27 13.09
C ARG A 253 -15.35 0.24 11.98
N THR A 254 -14.88 0.67 10.82
CA THR A 254 -14.61 -0.22 9.68
C THR A 254 -13.54 -1.24 10.04
N VAL A 255 -12.48 -0.81 10.73
CA VAL A 255 -11.39 -1.70 11.13
C VAL A 255 -11.81 -2.67 12.24
N THR A 256 -12.63 -2.23 13.21
CA THR A 256 -13.21 -3.12 14.22
C THR A 256 -14.08 -4.21 13.58
N MET A 257 -14.81 -3.90 12.49
CA MET A 257 -15.55 -4.92 11.72
C MET A 257 -14.59 -5.94 11.09
N LEU A 258 -13.43 -5.48 10.54
CA LEU A 258 -12.39 -6.38 10.02
C LEU A 258 -11.82 -7.30 11.11
N ASP A 259 -11.52 -6.77 12.29
CA ASP A 259 -11.03 -7.56 13.43
C ASP A 259 -12.05 -8.61 13.90
N ASN A 260 -13.34 -8.33 13.72
CA ASN A 260 -14.42 -9.29 13.98
C ASN A 260 -14.65 -10.30 12.84
N GLY A 261 -13.86 -10.25 11.76
CA GLY A 261 -14.00 -11.14 10.60
C GLY A 261 -15.16 -10.80 9.66
N GLU A 262 -15.72 -9.59 9.77
CA GLU A 262 -16.79 -9.13 8.89
C GLU A 262 -16.21 -8.62 7.55
N SER A 263 -16.95 -8.77 6.44
CA SER A 263 -16.58 -8.12 5.18
C SER A 263 -16.85 -6.62 5.25
N THR A 264 -15.85 -5.83 4.89
CA THR A 264 -15.90 -4.36 4.92
C THR A 264 -15.75 -3.73 3.53
N ARG A 265 -16.02 -4.53 2.49
CA ARG A 265 -15.86 -4.08 1.11
C ARG A 265 -16.59 -2.77 0.80
N LEU A 266 -17.83 -2.64 1.27
CA LEU A 266 -18.64 -1.44 1.07
C LEU A 266 -18.15 -0.30 2.00
N GLU A 267 -17.97 -0.59 3.28
CA GLU A 267 -17.57 0.38 4.29
C GLU A 267 -16.21 1.01 3.97
N SER A 268 -15.22 0.19 3.61
CA SER A 268 -13.87 0.67 3.23
C SER A 268 -13.89 1.50 1.96
N ALA A 269 -14.74 1.16 0.97
CA ALA A 269 -14.89 1.93 -0.26
C ALA A 269 -15.54 3.30 0.01
N LEU A 270 -16.63 3.33 0.79
CA LEU A 270 -17.30 4.57 1.19
C LEU A 270 -16.40 5.46 2.06
N LEU A 271 -15.64 4.84 2.96
CA LEU A 271 -14.68 5.53 3.82
C LEU A 271 -13.61 6.23 2.98
N LYS A 272 -12.94 5.51 2.06
CA LYS A 272 -11.91 6.08 1.20
C LYS A 272 -12.43 7.15 0.26
N GLY A 273 -13.69 7.04 -0.19
CA GLY A 273 -14.31 8.06 -1.04
C GLY A 273 -14.74 9.33 -0.28
N TYR A 274 -14.88 9.26 1.04
CA TYR A 274 -15.23 10.40 1.90
C TYR A 274 -13.99 11.11 2.47
N ALA A 275 -12.92 10.37 2.81
CA ALA A 275 -11.68 10.88 3.38
C ALA A 275 -10.78 11.54 2.33
#